data_d8afb99d7bd6b095e47437792e25d5b3
#
_entry.id   d8afb99d7bd6b095e47437792e25d5b3
#
_cell.length_a   1.000
_cell.length_b   1.000
_cell.length_c   1.000
_cell.angle_alpha   90.00
_cell.angle_beta   90.00
_cell.angle_gamma   90.00
#
_symmetry.space_group_name_H-M   'P 1'
#
loop_
_entity.id
_entity.type
_entity.pdbx_description
1 polymer ?
#
loop_
_entity_poly.entity_id
_entity_poly.type
_entity_poly.pdbx_seq_one_letter_code
_entity_poly.pdbx_strand_id
1 'polypeptide(L)'
;MRHKSWLFGLLLLGCAFWLTATLRAQDDCENPLAASVTTLGTSGITGDASLCIDERATGASMGVQGLVPGNAYTLWFVVFDNPANCGNYAGGTPGVCTGSDAILPSANPQGVFGRMNGVIARNSGSASLAGHFSNLRLSHGAIVWLLMFGHGPAITTDNRELARQLLTPQKPALGAPGLGAVGDTTQGGGVALAVFNIP
;
A
#
# COMPACT_ATOMS: atom_id res chain seq x y z
N MET A 1 51.30 -1.22 -50.20
CA MET A 1 51.64 -1.43 -48.77
C MET A 1 50.39 -1.10 -47.97
N ARG A 2 49.62 -2.01 -47.64
CA ARG A 2 49.29 -2.83 -46.46
C ARG A 2 49.60 -2.12 -45.12
N HIS A 3 48.55 -1.88 -44.35
CA HIS A 3 48.37 -1.92 -42.89
C HIS A 3 47.32 -0.88 -42.47
N LYS A 4 46.29 -1.08 -41.63
CA LYS A 4 45.81 -2.20 -40.81
C LYS A 4 44.41 -1.77 -40.30
N SER A 5 43.41 -2.53 -40.66
CA SER A 5 42.11 -2.51 -39.93
C SER A 5 42.30 -3.36 -38.69
N TRP A 6 42.18 -2.83 -37.50
CA TRP A 6 41.98 -3.58 -36.26
C TRP A 6 41.84 -2.58 -35.12
N LEU A 7 40.63 -2.10 -34.84
CA LEU A 7 40.24 -1.44 -33.55
C LEU A 7 38.78 -1.02 -33.58
N PHE A 8 37.88 -1.94 -33.93
CA PHE A 8 36.43 -1.75 -33.68
C PHE A 8 35.84 -3.08 -33.20
N GLY A 9 36.10 -3.43 -31.95
CA GLY A 9 35.63 -4.73 -31.46
C GLY A 9 35.56 -4.85 -29.93
N LEU A 10 35.46 -3.75 -29.15
CA LEU A 10 35.54 -3.89 -27.70
C LEU A 10 34.71 -2.84 -26.91
N LEU A 11 33.56 -2.42 -27.44
CA LEU A 11 32.74 -1.40 -26.76
C LEU A 11 31.24 -1.73 -26.70
N LEU A 12 30.84 -3.01 -26.78
CA LEU A 12 29.45 -3.42 -26.73
C LEU A 12 29.12 -4.43 -25.61
N LEU A 13 29.99 -4.63 -24.64
CA LEU A 13 29.75 -5.58 -23.53
C LEU A 13 29.53 -4.92 -22.16
N GLY A 14 29.40 -3.59 -22.09
CA GLY A 14 29.30 -2.85 -20.83
C GLY A 14 27.91 -2.44 -20.37
N CYS A 15 26.85 -2.56 -21.17
CA CYS A 15 25.52 -1.99 -20.84
C CYS A 15 24.46 -2.98 -20.35
N ALA A 16 24.78 -4.28 -20.16
CA ALA A 16 23.77 -5.29 -19.79
C ALA A 16 23.67 -5.57 -18.27
N PHE A 17 24.43 -4.89 -17.41
CA PHE A 17 24.47 -5.23 -15.98
C PHE A 17 23.78 -4.25 -15.02
N TRP A 18 23.04 -3.24 -15.51
CA TRP A 18 22.45 -2.20 -14.65
C TRP A 18 20.93 -2.27 -14.50
N LEU A 19 20.24 -3.32 -14.95
CA LEU A 19 18.77 -3.40 -14.94
C LEU A 19 18.18 -4.42 -13.95
N THR A 20 18.95 -5.00 -13.03
CA THR A 20 18.43 -6.03 -12.10
C THR A 20 18.48 -5.68 -10.62
N ALA A 21 18.70 -4.41 -10.25
CA ALA A 21 18.91 -4.03 -8.84
C ALA A 21 17.65 -3.54 -8.09
N THR A 22 16.47 -3.50 -8.70
CA THR A 22 15.27 -2.90 -8.06
C THR A 22 14.16 -3.88 -7.66
N LEU A 23 14.38 -5.19 -7.72
CA LEU A 23 13.36 -6.20 -7.37
C LEU A 23 13.72 -7.07 -6.15
N ARG A 24 14.78 -6.78 -5.42
CA ARG A 24 15.29 -7.68 -4.36
C ARG A 24 14.79 -7.43 -2.94
N ALA A 25 13.87 -6.52 -2.69
CA ALA A 25 13.37 -6.29 -1.32
C ALA A 25 12.23 -7.24 -0.90
N GLN A 26 11.80 -8.16 -1.77
CA GLN A 26 10.68 -9.06 -1.51
C GLN A 26 11.07 -10.54 -1.46
N ASP A 27 12.32 -10.87 -1.86
CA ASP A 27 12.77 -12.27 -2.02
C ASP A 27 13.23 -12.95 -0.72
N ASP A 28 13.38 -12.22 0.39
CA ASP A 28 13.94 -12.78 1.64
C ASP A 28 12.88 -13.15 2.70
N CYS A 29 11.58 -13.11 2.37
CA CYS A 29 10.53 -13.49 3.30
C CYS A 29 10.25 -14.98 3.24
N GLU A 30 10.73 -15.74 4.21
CA GLU A 30 10.56 -17.20 4.23
C GLU A 30 9.10 -17.65 4.32
N ASN A 31 8.24 -16.90 5.02
CA ASN A 31 6.85 -17.27 5.26
C ASN A 31 5.93 -16.03 5.23
N PRO A 32 5.59 -15.49 4.05
CA PRO A 32 4.66 -14.38 3.96
C PRO A 32 3.24 -14.82 4.34
N LEU A 33 2.57 -14.01 5.13
CA LEU A 33 1.12 -14.11 5.29
C LEU A 33 0.45 -13.63 4.01
N ALA A 34 -0.56 -14.36 3.53
CA ALA A 34 -1.33 -14.01 2.35
C ALA A 34 -2.78 -13.65 2.74
N ALA A 35 -3.36 -12.69 2.03
CA ALA A 35 -4.76 -12.31 2.17
C ALA A 35 -5.34 -11.91 0.82
N SER A 36 -6.61 -12.22 0.59
CA SER A 36 -7.34 -11.71 -0.57
C SER A 36 -7.73 -10.26 -0.35
N VAL A 37 -7.72 -9.48 -1.41
CA VAL A 37 -8.18 -8.10 -1.40
C VAL A 37 -9.69 -8.08 -1.53
N THR A 38 -10.36 -7.41 -0.59
CA THR A 38 -11.81 -7.20 -0.58
C THR A 38 -12.12 -5.79 -1.04
N THR A 39 -13.07 -5.65 -1.97
CA THR A 39 -13.56 -4.32 -2.37
C THR A 39 -14.30 -3.65 -1.22
N LEU A 40 -14.11 -2.35 -1.07
CA LEU A 40 -14.90 -1.51 -0.19
C LEU A 40 -15.89 -0.71 -1.04
N GLY A 41 -17.18 -0.90 -0.79
CA GLY A 41 -18.26 -0.32 -1.61
C GLY A 41 -18.51 -1.12 -2.90
N THR A 42 -18.76 -0.43 -4.02
CA THR A 42 -19.25 -1.02 -5.29
C THR A 42 -18.19 -1.12 -6.39
N SER A 43 -16.92 -0.88 -6.08
CA SER A 43 -15.87 -0.72 -7.11
C SER A 43 -15.44 -2.00 -7.84
N GLY A 44 -15.79 -3.18 -7.31
CA GLY A 44 -15.43 -4.46 -7.95
C GLY A 44 -13.94 -4.74 -8.01
N ILE A 45 -13.14 -4.14 -7.10
CA ILE A 45 -11.70 -4.35 -7.01
C ILE A 45 -11.43 -5.73 -6.42
N THR A 46 -10.53 -6.48 -7.05
CA THR A 46 -10.06 -7.78 -6.59
C THR A 46 -8.54 -7.84 -6.61
N GLY A 47 -7.96 -8.79 -5.92
CA GLY A 47 -6.51 -8.97 -5.92
C GLY A 47 -6.01 -9.75 -4.71
N ASP A 48 -4.70 -9.74 -4.55
CA ASP A 48 -4.00 -10.43 -3.48
C ASP A 48 -3.04 -9.48 -2.78
N ALA A 49 -2.82 -9.75 -1.50
CA ALA A 49 -1.89 -9.02 -0.67
C ALA A 49 -0.98 -9.99 0.09
N SER A 50 0.23 -9.55 0.38
CA SER A 50 1.16 -10.28 1.22
C SER A 50 1.73 -9.40 2.31
N LEU A 51 1.98 -9.99 3.47
CA LEU A 51 2.63 -9.36 4.62
C LEU A 51 3.81 -10.21 5.05
N CYS A 52 4.98 -9.60 5.05
CA CYS A 52 6.23 -10.19 5.50
C CYS A 52 6.61 -9.60 6.84
N ILE A 53 6.82 -10.44 7.83
CA ILE A 53 7.22 -10.03 9.18
C ILE A 53 8.58 -10.64 9.45
N ASP A 54 9.59 -9.79 9.63
CA ASP A 54 10.90 -10.21 10.09
C ASP A 54 11.33 -9.42 11.33
N GLU A 55 12.49 -9.78 11.89
CA GLU A 55 13.02 -9.15 13.11
C GLU A 55 13.35 -7.66 12.94
N ARG A 56 13.57 -7.19 11.71
CA ARG A 56 14.09 -5.86 11.40
C ARG A 56 13.10 -4.96 10.69
N ALA A 57 12.16 -5.56 9.95
CA ALA A 57 11.22 -4.81 9.16
C ALA A 57 9.90 -5.57 8.96
N THR A 58 8.83 -4.84 8.77
CA THR A 58 7.57 -5.36 8.28
C THR A 58 7.35 -4.85 6.87
N GLY A 59 7.37 -5.76 5.90
CA GLY A 59 7.11 -5.49 4.49
C GLY A 59 5.69 -5.90 4.11
N ALA A 60 5.08 -5.18 3.17
CA ALA A 60 3.79 -5.59 2.62
C ALA A 60 3.68 -5.23 1.14
N SER A 61 2.88 -6.00 0.42
CA SER A 61 2.53 -5.72 -0.97
C SER A 61 1.06 -6.01 -1.24
N MET A 62 0.52 -5.33 -2.23
CA MET A 62 -0.84 -5.51 -2.70
C MET A 62 -0.88 -5.38 -4.22
N GLY A 63 -1.34 -6.42 -4.90
CA GLY A 63 -1.64 -6.44 -6.33
C GLY A 63 -3.14 -6.41 -6.55
N VAL A 64 -3.63 -5.49 -7.38
CA VAL A 64 -5.09 -5.30 -7.58
C VAL A 64 -5.44 -5.12 -9.05
N GLN A 65 -6.70 -5.45 -9.36
CA GLN A 65 -7.37 -5.24 -10.62
C GLN A 65 -8.75 -4.61 -10.39
N GLY A 66 -9.37 -4.09 -11.44
CA GLY A 66 -10.68 -3.42 -11.35
C GLY A 66 -10.58 -1.95 -10.95
N LEU A 67 -9.38 -1.36 -10.95
CA LEU A 67 -9.17 0.07 -10.74
C LEU A 67 -9.62 0.87 -11.96
N VAL A 68 -10.01 2.12 -11.74
CA VAL A 68 -10.26 3.06 -12.84
C VAL A 68 -8.92 3.48 -13.45
N PRO A 69 -8.66 3.20 -14.75
CA PRO A 69 -7.42 3.58 -15.40
C PRO A 69 -7.13 5.07 -15.28
N GLY A 70 -5.86 5.42 -15.03
CA GLY A 70 -5.44 6.82 -14.92
C GLY A 70 -5.78 7.50 -13.57
N ASN A 71 -6.52 6.84 -12.69
CA ASN A 71 -6.74 7.36 -11.35
C ASN A 71 -5.53 7.11 -10.44
N ALA A 72 -5.34 8.01 -9.48
CA ALA A 72 -4.32 7.91 -8.45
C ALA A 72 -4.84 7.14 -7.23
N TYR A 73 -3.99 6.29 -6.67
CA TYR A 73 -4.29 5.47 -5.50
C TYR A 73 -3.12 5.48 -4.52
N THR A 74 -3.41 5.31 -3.23
CA THR A 74 -2.39 5.16 -2.19
C THR A 74 -2.66 3.91 -1.37
N LEU A 75 -1.59 3.23 -0.96
CA LEU A 75 -1.63 2.10 -0.04
C LEU A 75 -1.23 2.57 1.35
N TRP A 76 -2.03 2.22 2.33
CA TRP A 76 -1.85 2.52 3.73
C TRP A 76 -1.73 1.25 4.55
N PHE A 77 -0.89 1.33 5.56
CA PHE A 77 -0.64 0.27 6.54
C PHE A 77 -1.20 0.71 7.88
N VAL A 78 -2.05 -0.11 8.48
CA VAL A 78 -2.71 0.18 9.76
C VAL A 78 -2.52 -1.03 10.66
N VAL A 79 -2.12 -0.79 11.92
CA VAL A 79 -1.97 -1.85 12.92
C VAL A 79 -2.99 -1.65 14.03
N PHE A 80 -3.61 -2.73 14.46
CA PHE A 80 -4.43 -2.79 15.68
C PHE A 80 -3.76 -3.81 16.60
N ASP A 81 -2.91 -3.34 17.51
CA ASP A 81 -2.19 -4.22 18.45
C ASP A 81 -3.12 -4.79 19.51
N ASN A 82 -4.21 -4.09 19.83
CA ASN A 82 -5.24 -4.51 20.78
C ASN A 82 -6.61 -4.57 20.10
N PRO A 83 -6.87 -5.52 19.18
CA PRO A 83 -8.12 -5.57 18.43
C PRO A 83 -9.36 -5.78 19.33
N ALA A 84 -9.19 -6.35 20.51
CA ALA A 84 -10.27 -6.44 21.51
C ALA A 84 -10.79 -5.08 21.98
N ASN A 85 -9.98 -4.03 21.83
CA ASN A 85 -10.36 -2.64 22.15
C ASN A 85 -10.96 -1.88 20.96
N CYS A 86 -11.05 -2.52 19.78
CA CYS A 86 -11.75 -1.93 18.65
C CYS A 86 -13.25 -1.81 18.93
N GLY A 87 -13.87 -0.75 18.38
CA GLY A 87 -15.29 -0.50 18.49
C GLY A 87 -15.75 -0.02 19.87
N ASN A 88 -14.83 0.27 20.80
CA ASN A 88 -15.16 0.73 22.15
C ASN A 88 -15.48 2.26 22.22
N TYR A 89 -16.13 2.79 21.19
CA TYR A 89 -16.60 4.18 21.15
C TYR A 89 -18.12 4.21 20.95
N ALA A 90 -18.73 5.36 21.19
CA ALA A 90 -20.19 5.51 21.06
C ALA A 90 -20.67 5.12 19.65
N GLY A 91 -21.47 4.06 19.56
CA GLY A 91 -21.96 3.52 18.29
C GLY A 91 -21.06 2.50 17.61
N GLY A 92 -19.91 2.15 18.20
CA GLY A 92 -19.05 1.08 17.71
C GLY A 92 -19.57 -0.31 18.12
N THR A 93 -19.08 -1.33 17.42
CA THR A 93 -19.31 -2.73 17.78
C THR A 93 -18.05 -3.27 18.46
N PRO A 94 -18.10 -3.65 19.75
CA PRO A 94 -16.93 -4.15 20.47
C PRO A 94 -16.23 -5.29 19.74
N GLY A 95 -14.90 -5.21 19.63
CA GLY A 95 -14.06 -6.20 18.94
C GLY A 95 -14.08 -6.09 17.40
N VAL A 96 -14.83 -5.17 16.82
CA VAL A 96 -14.82 -4.92 15.37
C VAL A 96 -14.01 -3.66 15.08
N CYS A 97 -12.83 -3.85 14.49
CA CYS A 97 -11.96 -2.74 14.12
C CYS A 97 -12.52 -1.96 12.94
N THR A 98 -12.49 -0.65 13.05
CA THR A 98 -12.92 0.30 12.03
C THR A 98 -11.80 1.32 11.77
N GLY A 99 -11.98 2.13 10.74
CA GLY A 99 -11.04 3.20 10.48
C GLY A 99 -10.88 4.20 11.64
N SER A 100 -11.92 4.39 12.45
CA SER A 100 -11.84 5.26 13.63
C SER A 100 -10.93 4.69 14.71
N ASP A 101 -10.82 3.37 14.82
CA ASP A 101 -9.95 2.71 15.80
C ASP A 101 -8.47 2.85 15.43
N ALA A 102 -8.15 3.05 14.15
CA ALA A 102 -6.77 3.19 13.67
C ALA A 102 -5.99 4.34 14.32
N ILE A 103 -6.69 5.37 14.80
CA ILE A 103 -6.10 6.54 15.46
C ILE A 103 -6.34 6.56 16.96
N LEU A 104 -6.99 5.52 17.52
CA LEU A 104 -7.26 5.43 18.96
C LEU A 104 -6.15 4.67 19.67
N PRO A 105 -5.45 5.26 20.66
CA PRO A 105 -4.39 4.60 21.40
C PRO A 105 -4.82 3.31 22.10
N SER A 106 -6.11 3.14 22.37
CA SER A 106 -6.63 1.92 23.01
C SER A 106 -6.59 0.69 22.09
N ALA A 107 -6.83 0.87 20.80
CA ALA A 107 -6.79 -0.19 19.78
C ALA A 107 -5.46 -0.23 19.04
N ASN A 108 -4.82 0.93 18.86
CA ASN A 108 -3.56 1.11 18.16
C ASN A 108 -2.56 1.91 19.02
N PRO A 109 -2.02 1.34 20.12
CA PRO A 109 -1.11 2.03 21.02
C PRO A 109 0.22 2.41 20.37
N GLN A 110 0.68 1.69 19.35
CA GLN A 110 1.88 2.04 18.60
C GLN A 110 1.64 3.21 17.63
N GLY A 111 0.38 3.58 17.36
CA GLY A 111 0.02 4.67 16.45
C GLY A 111 0.39 4.39 14.99
N VAL A 112 0.54 3.11 14.61
CA VAL A 112 0.94 2.74 13.24
C VAL A 112 -0.24 2.90 12.30
N PHE A 113 -0.26 4.05 11.67
CA PHE A 113 -1.14 4.40 10.56
C PHE A 113 -0.31 5.21 9.57
N GLY A 114 0.21 4.55 8.55
CA GLY A 114 1.18 5.15 7.64
C GLY A 114 0.98 4.80 6.18
N ARG A 115 1.25 5.77 5.33
CA ARG A 115 1.29 5.54 3.90
C ARG A 115 2.52 4.70 3.53
N MET A 116 2.29 3.66 2.74
CA MET A 116 3.38 2.84 2.19
C MET A 116 3.82 3.34 0.82
N ASN A 117 2.88 3.50 -0.11
CA ASN A 117 3.18 3.83 -1.49
C ASN A 117 2.00 4.52 -2.17
N GLY A 118 2.24 5.11 -3.35
CA GLY A 118 1.22 5.67 -4.22
C GLY A 118 1.47 5.27 -5.67
N VAL A 119 0.40 5.13 -6.45
CA VAL A 119 0.45 4.68 -7.85
C VAL A 119 -0.66 5.31 -8.67
N ILE A 120 -0.41 5.46 -9.98
CA ILE A 120 -1.45 5.71 -10.97
C ILE A 120 -1.83 4.36 -11.59
N ALA A 121 -3.13 4.03 -11.60
CA ALA A 121 -3.61 2.79 -12.20
C ALA A 121 -3.25 2.72 -13.69
N ARG A 122 -2.77 1.56 -14.11
CA ARG A 122 -2.43 1.26 -15.50
C ARG A 122 -3.67 1.28 -16.38
N ASN A 123 -3.48 1.36 -17.69
CA ASN A 123 -4.59 1.30 -18.67
C ASN A 123 -5.42 -0.01 -18.58
N SER A 124 -4.82 -1.08 -18.05
CA SER A 124 -5.51 -2.34 -17.76
C SER A 124 -6.41 -2.30 -16.50
N GLY A 125 -6.45 -1.19 -15.78
CA GLY A 125 -7.13 -1.11 -14.49
C GLY A 125 -6.40 -1.88 -13.38
N SER A 126 -5.09 -2.11 -13.51
CA SER A 126 -4.30 -2.83 -12.51
C SER A 126 -3.27 -1.92 -11.83
N ALA A 127 -2.89 -2.28 -10.62
CA ALA A 127 -1.77 -1.68 -9.90
C ALA A 127 -1.06 -2.73 -9.01
N SER A 128 0.21 -2.46 -8.73
CA SER A 128 0.98 -3.19 -7.71
C SER A 128 1.69 -2.16 -6.83
N LEU A 129 1.48 -2.27 -5.53
CA LEU A 129 2.07 -1.39 -4.53
C LEU A 129 2.79 -2.25 -3.49
N ALA A 130 3.92 -1.74 -3.01
CA ALA A 130 4.66 -2.37 -1.94
C ALA A 130 5.35 -1.31 -1.08
N GLY A 131 5.68 -1.68 0.14
CA GLY A 131 6.45 -0.83 1.04
C GLY A 131 6.88 -1.60 2.29
N HIS A 132 7.64 -0.93 3.16
CA HIS A 132 8.09 -1.53 4.40
C HIS A 132 8.18 -0.49 5.51
N PHE A 133 8.10 -0.95 6.76
CA PHE A 133 8.37 -0.18 7.96
C PHE A 133 9.56 -0.82 8.69
N SER A 134 10.64 -0.07 8.83
CA SER A 134 11.81 -0.50 9.62
C SER A 134 11.48 -0.46 11.11
N ASN A 135 11.97 -1.44 11.86
CA ASN A 135 11.82 -1.55 13.31
C ASN A 135 10.37 -1.65 13.81
N LEU A 136 9.40 -1.95 12.93
CA LEU A 136 8.05 -2.26 13.34
C LEU A 136 7.97 -3.72 13.80
N ARG A 137 7.54 -3.93 15.04
CA ARG A 137 7.24 -5.25 15.58
C ARG A 137 5.75 -5.39 15.77
N LEU A 138 5.19 -6.43 15.18
CA LEU A 138 3.78 -6.75 15.33
C LEU A 138 3.60 -7.70 16.53
N SER A 139 2.64 -7.39 17.38
CA SER A 139 2.29 -8.24 18.52
C SER A 139 1.52 -9.47 18.06
N HIS A 140 1.68 -10.58 18.76
CA HIS A 140 0.81 -11.76 18.59
C HIS A 140 -0.67 -11.35 18.80
N GLY A 141 -1.54 -11.77 17.90
CA GLY A 141 -2.96 -11.42 17.94
C GLY A 141 -3.29 -10.03 17.38
N ALA A 142 -2.30 -9.25 16.94
CA ALA A 142 -2.56 -8.00 16.24
C ALA A 142 -3.31 -8.23 14.93
N ILE A 143 -4.05 -7.21 14.50
CA ILE A 143 -4.66 -7.17 13.16
C ILE A 143 -3.94 -6.09 12.34
N VAL A 144 -3.58 -6.44 11.10
CA VAL A 144 -2.99 -5.50 10.15
C VAL A 144 -3.94 -5.32 8.97
N TRP A 145 -4.17 -4.07 8.61
CA TRP A 145 -4.88 -3.71 7.39
C TRP A 145 -3.91 -3.13 6.37
N LEU A 146 -4.01 -3.62 5.14
CA LEU A 146 -3.56 -2.91 3.96
C LEU A 146 -4.78 -2.25 3.33
N LEU A 147 -4.85 -0.94 3.43
CA LEU A 147 -6.00 -0.15 3.00
C LEU A 147 -5.62 0.71 1.79
N MET A 148 -6.34 0.54 0.69
CA MET A 148 -6.16 1.35 -0.51
C MET A 148 -7.17 2.49 -0.55
N PHE A 149 -6.68 3.71 -0.78
CA PHE A 149 -7.50 4.89 -1.03
C PHE A 149 -7.44 5.30 -2.50
N GLY A 150 -8.60 5.65 -3.06
CA GLY A 150 -8.70 6.26 -4.38
C GLY A 150 -8.76 7.79 -4.27
N HIS A 151 -8.07 8.48 -5.17
CA HIS A 151 -7.96 9.95 -5.18
C HIS A 151 -8.53 10.58 -6.46
N GLY A 152 -9.25 9.78 -7.28
CA GLY A 152 -9.75 10.24 -8.58
C GLY A 152 -8.64 10.37 -9.64
N PRO A 153 -8.91 11.07 -10.75
CA PRO A 153 -7.97 11.23 -11.85
C PRO A 153 -6.63 11.81 -11.39
N ALA A 154 -5.54 11.24 -11.89
CA ALA A 154 -4.20 11.71 -11.55
C ALA A 154 -3.94 13.09 -12.12
N ILE A 155 -3.45 14.02 -11.32
CA ILE A 155 -3.12 15.40 -11.72
C ILE A 155 -1.72 15.37 -12.34
N THR A 156 -1.63 15.01 -13.62
CA THR A 156 -0.34 14.86 -14.33
C THR A 156 0.23 16.17 -14.87
N THR A 157 -0.53 17.26 -14.85
CA THR A 157 -0.11 18.59 -15.35
C THR A 157 0.73 19.36 -14.34
N ASP A 158 0.72 18.97 -13.07
CA ASP A 158 1.48 19.57 -11.98
C ASP A 158 2.10 18.48 -11.10
N ASN A 159 3.42 18.34 -11.14
CA ASN A 159 4.15 17.34 -10.38
C ASN A 159 4.00 17.53 -8.85
N ARG A 160 3.81 18.76 -8.37
CA ARG A 160 3.62 19.03 -6.95
C ARG A 160 2.23 18.54 -6.50
N GLU A 161 1.20 18.83 -7.29
CA GLU A 161 -0.16 18.40 -6.97
C GLU A 161 -0.30 16.88 -7.12
N LEU A 162 0.34 16.26 -8.12
CA LEU A 162 0.41 14.80 -8.22
C LEU A 162 1.11 14.19 -6.98
N ALA A 163 2.23 14.75 -6.56
CA ALA A 163 2.93 14.29 -5.37
C ALA A 163 2.02 14.41 -4.12
N ARG A 164 1.30 15.52 -3.96
CA ARG A 164 0.32 15.68 -2.87
C ARG A 164 -0.78 14.64 -2.96
N GLN A 165 -1.34 14.41 -4.13
CA GLN A 165 -2.38 13.41 -4.36
C GLN A 165 -1.91 11.99 -3.98
N LEU A 166 -0.65 11.64 -4.28
CA LEU A 166 -0.05 10.35 -3.96
C LEU A 166 0.54 10.26 -2.55
N LEU A 167 0.64 11.36 -1.81
CA LEU A 167 1.28 11.42 -0.50
C LEU A 167 0.31 11.63 0.65
N THR A 168 -0.83 12.26 0.42
CA THR A 168 -1.76 12.63 1.48
C THR A 168 -3.03 11.80 1.42
N PRO A 169 -3.53 11.28 2.57
CA PRO A 169 -4.92 10.88 2.62
C PRO A 169 -5.76 12.13 2.37
N GLN A 170 -6.65 12.07 1.42
CA GLN A 170 -7.61 13.17 1.26
C GLN A 170 -8.43 13.30 2.54
N LYS A 171 -8.71 14.53 2.94
CA LYS A 171 -9.51 14.81 4.14
C LYS A 171 -10.85 14.09 4.02
N PRO A 172 -11.22 13.28 5.01
CA PRO A 172 -12.56 12.72 5.03
C PRO A 172 -13.59 13.83 5.15
N ALA A 173 -14.68 13.70 4.44
CA ALA A 173 -15.84 14.59 4.60
C ALA A 173 -16.51 14.51 5.98
N LEU A 174 -16.06 13.63 6.87
CA LEU A 174 -16.71 13.27 8.12
C LEU A 174 -15.78 13.33 9.35
N GLY A 175 -14.92 14.32 9.46
CA GLY A 175 -14.30 14.68 10.74
C GLY A 175 -13.28 13.72 11.35
N ALA A 176 -13.05 12.52 10.78
CA ALA A 176 -11.95 11.67 11.18
C ALA A 176 -10.71 12.02 10.35
N PRO A 177 -9.57 12.39 10.95
CA PRO A 177 -8.38 12.73 10.18
C PRO A 177 -7.93 11.55 9.34
N GLY A 178 -7.95 11.68 8.03
CA GLY A 178 -7.30 10.78 7.12
C GLY A 178 -8.10 9.60 6.58
N LEU A 179 -9.32 9.37 7.01
CA LEU A 179 -10.14 8.26 6.54
C LEU A 179 -11.31 8.81 5.74
N GLY A 180 -11.24 8.79 4.43
CA GLY A 180 -12.36 9.10 3.56
C GLY A 180 -13.53 8.14 3.80
N ALA A 181 -14.72 8.49 3.35
CA ALA A 181 -15.86 7.58 3.42
C ALA A 181 -15.54 6.31 2.63
N VAL A 182 -15.74 5.15 3.27
CA VAL A 182 -15.56 3.85 2.61
C VAL A 182 -16.46 3.78 1.36
N GLY A 183 -15.87 3.47 0.21
CA GLY A 183 -16.58 3.34 -1.05
C GLY A 183 -16.77 4.63 -1.87
N ASP A 184 -16.36 5.80 -1.37
CA ASP A 184 -16.37 7.03 -2.16
C ASP A 184 -15.03 7.20 -2.90
N THR A 185 -15.01 6.77 -4.16
CA THR A 185 -13.84 6.87 -5.03
C THR A 185 -13.59 8.29 -5.56
N THR A 186 -14.58 9.19 -5.46
CA THR A 186 -14.49 10.54 -5.99
C THR A 186 -13.87 11.52 -4.99
N GLN A 187 -13.90 11.19 -3.70
CA GLN A 187 -13.41 12.05 -2.63
C GLN A 187 -12.24 11.44 -1.82
N GLY A 188 -11.59 10.39 -2.34
CA GLY A 188 -10.48 9.74 -1.64
C GLY A 188 -10.94 8.79 -0.54
N GLY A 189 -12.00 8.04 -0.77
CA GLY A 189 -12.45 6.96 0.14
C GLY A 189 -11.60 5.70 0.04
N GLY A 190 -11.68 4.87 1.07
CA GLY A 190 -11.17 3.51 1.03
C GLY A 190 -11.90 2.72 -0.06
N VAL A 191 -11.14 2.10 -0.96
CA VAL A 191 -11.69 1.37 -2.12
C VAL A 191 -11.41 -0.13 -2.06
N ALA A 192 -10.35 -0.53 -1.36
CA ALA A 192 -10.00 -1.94 -1.20
C ALA A 192 -9.26 -2.17 0.12
N LEU A 193 -9.39 -3.37 0.67
CA LEU A 193 -8.85 -3.77 1.97
C LEU A 193 -8.33 -5.21 1.91
N ALA A 194 -7.15 -5.45 2.47
CA ALA A 194 -6.70 -6.78 2.86
C ALA A 194 -6.46 -6.80 4.38
N VAL A 195 -6.87 -7.88 5.03
CA VAL A 195 -6.80 -8.04 6.49
C VAL A 195 -5.91 -9.23 6.82
N PHE A 196 -4.95 -9.03 7.71
CA PHE A 196 -4.07 -10.07 8.24
C PHE A 196 -4.26 -10.19 9.74
N ASN A 197 -4.44 -11.42 10.22
CA ASN A 197 -4.39 -11.75 11.64
C ASN A 197 -2.99 -12.27 11.94
N ILE A 198 -2.30 -11.62 12.87
CA ILE A 198 -0.93 -11.98 13.24
C ILE A 198 -0.97 -13.17 14.22
N PRO A 199 -0.36 -14.30 13.86
CA PRO A 199 -0.38 -15.51 14.67
C PRO A 199 0.32 -15.38 16.02
#